data_9791fe40eb030c4fa70b4a5d6bd384c6
#
_entry.id   9791fe40eb030c4fa70b4a5d6bd384c6
#
_cell.length_a   1.000
_cell.length_b   1.000
_cell.length_c   1.000
_cell.angle_alpha   90.00
_cell.angle_beta   90.00
_cell.angle_gamma   90.00
#
_symmetry.space_group_name_H-M   'P 1'
#
loop_
_entity.id
_entity.type
_entity.pdbx_description
1 polymer ?
#
loop_
_entity_poly.entity_id
_entity_poly.type
_entity_poly.pdbx_seq_one_letter_code
_entity_poly.pdbx_strand_id
1 'polypeptide(L)'
;MSTPAESSSSKSPSVQPVSASPDIDETLQTFGKKYGPAAVTVAVLVLAFYLGREGWNYLGAQREAGVQSEFAAAHSPEQLKAFAAAHPDHPLAGVADLQMADTAYNAGQSSAALAGYQEALRVLKDPALKARATIGAAMVQIGLGQTADGSASLRKLLDDSNQLPVVRAEAGYQLAALAASAGQRDEVQRIQAQLIQIDKDGAWTKNVFSLTVAPSNNNATAAPPASPDKSGISFKSTGK
;
A
#
# COMPACT_ATOMS: atom_id res chain seq x y z
N MET A 1 -4.20 3.35 -111.80
CA MET A 1 -3.14 4.36 -111.81
C MET A 1 -2.61 4.47 -110.38
N SER A 2 -1.49 3.83 -110.19
CA SER A 2 -0.20 4.38 -109.78
C SER A 2 -0.15 4.88 -108.32
N THR A 3 0.44 4.03 -107.52
CA THR A 3 1.64 4.11 -106.65
C THR A 3 2.05 5.45 -106.04
N PRO A 4 2.94 5.50 -105.06
CA PRO A 4 3.58 4.43 -104.29
C PRO A 4 3.65 4.73 -102.74
N ALA A 5 4.27 3.76 -102.11
CA ALA A 5 4.66 3.68 -100.73
C ALA A 5 5.69 4.74 -100.24
N GLU A 6 5.62 5.13 -99.01
CA GLU A 6 6.80 5.60 -98.31
C GLU A 6 6.89 4.95 -96.91
N SER A 7 7.97 4.24 -96.72
CA SER A 7 8.39 3.61 -95.49
C SER A 7 9.01 4.65 -94.57
N SER A 8 8.48 4.89 -93.39
CA SER A 8 9.19 5.59 -92.33
C SER A 8 9.52 4.63 -91.19
N SER A 9 10.80 4.29 -91.17
CA SER A 9 11.48 3.58 -90.11
C SER A 9 11.38 4.37 -88.82
N SER A 10 10.60 3.88 -87.87
CA SER A 10 10.58 4.41 -86.49
C SER A 10 11.64 3.65 -85.69
N LYS A 11 12.69 4.38 -85.40
CA LYS A 11 13.77 4.02 -84.49
C LYS A 11 13.22 3.88 -83.08
N SER A 12 13.16 2.66 -82.59
CA SER A 12 12.84 2.36 -81.16
C SER A 12 13.92 2.93 -80.25
N PRO A 13 13.56 3.65 -79.16
CA PRO A 13 14.53 4.05 -78.18
C PRO A 13 15.01 2.84 -77.40
N SER A 14 16.32 2.60 -77.41
CA SER A 14 16.98 1.61 -76.57
C SER A 14 16.76 1.96 -75.10
N VAL A 15 15.96 1.17 -74.38
CA VAL A 15 15.89 1.18 -72.94
C VAL A 15 17.24 0.69 -72.41
N GLN A 16 18.00 1.62 -71.84
CA GLN A 16 19.16 1.27 -71.05
C GLN A 16 18.69 0.53 -69.81
N PRO A 17 19.29 -0.59 -69.41
CA PRO A 17 19.00 -1.22 -68.12
C PRO A 17 19.46 -0.27 -67.04
N VAL A 18 18.48 0.14 -66.20
CA VAL A 18 18.74 0.89 -64.98
C VAL A 18 19.70 0.07 -64.14
N SER A 19 20.85 0.68 -63.84
CA SER A 19 21.92 0.13 -63.04
C SER A 19 21.43 -0.45 -61.73
N ALA A 20 21.98 -1.59 -61.44
CA ALA A 20 21.82 -2.39 -60.26
C ALA A 20 21.63 -1.54 -59.00
N SER A 21 20.56 -1.85 -58.28
CA SER A 21 20.42 -1.54 -56.86
C SER A 21 21.70 -2.05 -56.16
N PRO A 22 22.28 -1.26 -55.25
CA PRO A 22 23.41 -1.76 -54.50
C PRO A 22 23.00 -3.08 -53.82
N ASP A 23 23.83 -4.12 -54.04
CA ASP A 23 23.59 -5.45 -53.52
C ASP A 23 23.42 -5.40 -52.00
N ILE A 24 22.16 -5.36 -51.57
CA ILE A 24 21.78 -5.43 -50.17
C ILE A 24 22.33 -6.70 -49.53
N ASP A 25 22.41 -7.78 -50.31
CA ASP A 25 22.96 -9.05 -49.87
C ASP A 25 24.47 -9.00 -49.58
N GLU A 26 25.26 -8.27 -50.36
CA GLU A 26 26.71 -8.17 -50.15
C GLU A 26 27.03 -7.27 -48.94
N THR A 27 26.23 -6.22 -48.75
CA THR A 27 26.32 -5.33 -47.57
C THR A 27 25.91 -6.05 -46.29
N LEU A 28 24.85 -6.86 -46.34
CA LEU A 28 24.39 -7.68 -45.20
C LEU A 28 25.38 -8.78 -44.85
N GLN A 29 26.01 -9.44 -45.85
CA GLN A 29 27.02 -10.45 -45.58
C GLN A 29 28.30 -9.88 -44.98
N THR A 30 28.73 -8.71 -45.44
CA THR A 30 29.94 -8.03 -44.92
C THR A 30 29.69 -7.50 -43.49
N PHE A 31 28.49 -6.97 -43.24
CA PHE A 31 28.07 -6.53 -41.93
C PHE A 31 27.95 -7.73 -40.97
N GLY A 32 27.37 -8.84 -41.43
CA GLY A 32 27.24 -10.09 -40.68
C GLY A 32 28.58 -10.69 -40.27
N LYS A 33 29.58 -10.71 -41.19
CA LYS A 33 30.93 -11.20 -40.88
C LYS A 33 31.71 -10.34 -39.92
N LYS A 34 31.54 -9.00 -39.98
CA LYS A 34 32.29 -8.06 -39.16
C LYS A 34 31.66 -7.86 -37.76
N TYR A 35 30.34 -7.84 -37.66
CA TYR A 35 29.61 -7.55 -36.43
C TYR A 35 28.84 -8.76 -35.88
N GLY A 36 28.75 -9.86 -36.67
CA GLY A 36 28.03 -11.06 -36.26
C GLY A 36 28.44 -11.60 -34.89
N PRO A 37 29.75 -11.78 -34.62
CA PRO A 37 30.17 -12.28 -33.31
C PRO A 37 29.80 -11.32 -32.15
N ALA A 38 29.97 -10.01 -32.38
CA ALA A 38 29.61 -9.00 -31.41
C ALA A 38 28.09 -8.91 -31.18
N ALA A 39 27.30 -8.98 -32.24
CA ALA A 39 25.84 -8.99 -32.17
C ALA A 39 25.31 -10.24 -31.44
N VAL A 40 25.90 -11.41 -31.71
CA VAL A 40 25.57 -12.66 -31.00
C VAL A 40 25.93 -12.53 -29.50
N THR A 41 27.11 -11.97 -29.19
CA THR A 41 27.51 -11.76 -27.79
C THR A 41 26.54 -10.83 -27.07
N VAL A 42 26.16 -9.71 -27.69
CA VAL A 42 25.16 -8.79 -27.12
C VAL A 42 23.81 -9.48 -26.97
N ALA A 43 23.35 -10.23 -27.95
CA ALA A 43 22.08 -10.97 -27.87
C ALA A 43 22.09 -12.00 -26.71
N VAL A 44 23.19 -12.72 -26.54
CA VAL A 44 23.38 -13.68 -25.44
C VAL A 44 23.37 -12.96 -24.08
N LEU A 45 24.06 -11.81 -23.98
CA LEU A 45 24.06 -11.02 -22.74
C LEU A 45 22.67 -10.47 -22.42
N VAL A 46 21.93 -9.97 -23.39
CA VAL A 46 20.56 -9.51 -23.25
C VAL A 46 19.65 -10.66 -22.80
N LEU A 47 19.77 -11.81 -23.47
CA LEU A 47 18.98 -12.99 -23.09
C LEU A 47 19.32 -13.48 -21.68
N ALA A 48 20.61 -13.55 -21.34
CA ALA A 48 21.05 -13.91 -19.98
C ALA A 48 20.54 -12.92 -18.92
N PHE A 49 20.53 -11.62 -19.24
CA PHE A 49 19.97 -10.59 -18.37
C PHE A 49 18.46 -10.78 -18.18
N TYR A 50 17.70 -11.03 -19.24
CA TYR A 50 16.25 -11.26 -19.14
C TYR A 50 15.94 -12.55 -18.38
N LEU A 51 16.62 -13.65 -18.66
CA LEU A 51 16.43 -14.91 -17.95
C LEU A 51 16.85 -14.81 -16.49
N GLY A 52 17.94 -14.11 -16.20
CA GLY A 52 18.39 -13.85 -14.83
C GLY A 52 17.38 -13.01 -14.05
N ARG A 53 16.84 -11.96 -14.67
CA ARG A 53 15.80 -11.12 -14.06
C ARG A 53 14.51 -11.89 -13.78
N GLU A 54 14.03 -12.69 -14.74
CA GLU A 54 12.83 -13.52 -14.55
C GLU A 54 13.04 -14.59 -13.49
N GLY A 55 14.19 -15.26 -13.49
CA GLY A 55 14.54 -16.22 -12.44
C GLY A 55 14.60 -15.58 -11.06
N TRP A 56 15.16 -14.36 -10.94
CA TRP A 56 15.20 -13.61 -9.70
C TRP A 56 13.81 -13.21 -9.21
N ASN A 57 12.96 -12.72 -10.12
CA ASN A 57 11.56 -12.36 -9.81
C ASN A 57 10.75 -13.60 -9.38
N TYR A 58 10.95 -14.74 -10.04
CA TYR A 58 10.29 -15.99 -9.70
C TYR A 58 10.68 -16.50 -8.30
N LEU A 59 11.99 -16.49 -7.99
CA LEU A 59 12.48 -16.86 -6.65
C LEU A 59 12.00 -15.89 -5.57
N GLY A 60 11.92 -14.60 -5.87
CA GLY A 60 11.36 -13.57 -4.99
C GLY A 60 9.88 -13.84 -4.70
N ALA A 61 9.09 -14.12 -5.74
CA ALA A 61 7.67 -14.42 -5.60
C ALA A 61 7.40 -15.71 -4.79
N GLN A 62 8.23 -16.75 -4.97
CA GLN A 62 8.12 -17.97 -4.16
C GLN A 62 8.43 -17.73 -2.68
N ARG A 63 9.48 -16.94 -2.37
CA ARG A 63 9.80 -16.58 -0.99
C ARG A 63 8.66 -15.78 -0.35
N GLU A 64 8.14 -14.82 -1.08
CA GLU A 64 7.01 -14.00 -0.62
C GLU A 64 5.77 -14.85 -0.36
N ALA A 65 5.43 -15.79 -1.26
CA ALA A 65 4.32 -16.73 -1.08
C ALA A 65 4.53 -17.62 0.17
N GLY A 66 5.78 -18.04 0.45
CA GLY A 66 6.14 -18.78 1.65
C GLY A 66 5.84 -17.96 2.91
N VAL A 67 6.32 -16.72 2.98
CA VAL A 67 6.10 -15.82 4.12
C VAL A 67 4.61 -15.56 4.34
N GLN A 68 3.85 -15.33 3.25
CA GLN A 68 2.39 -15.14 3.34
C GLN A 68 1.68 -16.39 3.86
N SER A 69 2.13 -17.59 3.45
CA SER A 69 1.58 -18.85 3.93
C SER A 69 1.88 -19.08 5.42
N GLU A 70 3.10 -18.77 5.87
CA GLU A 70 3.48 -18.85 7.29
C GLU A 70 2.66 -17.89 8.14
N PHE A 71 2.48 -16.64 7.68
CA PHE A 71 1.62 -15.67 8.37
C PHE A 71 0.17 -16.14 8.42
N ALA A 72 -0.37 -16.68 7.31
CA ALA A 72 -1.73 -17.19 7.25
C ALA A 72 -1.97 -18.39 8.16
N ALA A 73 -0.93 -19.15 8.48
CA ALA A 73 -0.99 -20.28 9.42
C ALA A 73 -0.83 -19.85 10.89
N ALA A 74 -0.39 -18.63 11.17
CA ALA A 74 -0.17 -18.11 12.51
C ALA A 74 -1.49 -17.62 13.13
N HIS A 75 -2.14 -18.45 13.95
CA HIS A 75 -3.45 -18.16 14.55
C HIS A 75 -3.37 -17.83 16.05
N SER A 76 -2.25 -18.11 16.72
CA SER A 76 -2.08 -17.81 18.14
C SER A 76 -1.08 -16.67 18.35
N PRO A 77 -1.14 -15.97 19.50
CA PRO A 77 -0.15 -14.94 19.84
C PRO A 77 1.29 -15.44 19.80
N GLU A 78 1.53 -16.70 20.22
CA GLU A 78 2.84 -17.31 20.21
C GLU A 78 3.35 -17.55 18.78
N GLN A 79 2.45 -17.99 17.88
CA GLN A 79 2.77 -18.19 16.47
C GLN A 79 3.02 -16.85 15.76
N LEU A 80 2.21 -15.82 16.02
CA LEU A 80 2.43 -14.47 15.50
C LEU A 80 3.76 -13.90 15.99
N LYS A 81 4.10 -14.11 17.27
CA LYS A 81 5.40 -13.69 17.83
C LYS A 81 6.57 -14.42 17.17
N ALA A 82 6.45 -15.72 16.97
CA ALA A 82 7.47 -16.51 16.28
C ALA A 82 7.64 -16.06 14.82
N PHE A 83 6.54 -15.80 14.14
CA PHE A 83 6.54 -15.25 12.78
C PHE A 83 7.24 -13.88 12.70
N ALA A 84 6.87 -12.94 13.57
CA ALA A 84 7.49 -11.60 13.60
C ALA A 84 8.99 -11.69 13.88
N ALA A 85 9.42 -12.60 14.78
CA ALA A 85 10.83 -12.83 15.07
C ALA A 85 11.60 -13.47 13.89
N ALA A 86 10.95 -14.32 13.09
CA ALA A 86 11.55 -14.93 11.90
C ALA A 86 11.65 -13.97 10.72
N HIS A 87 10.76 -12.97 10.63
CA HIS A 87 10.67 -12.04 9.52
C HIS A 87 10.68 -10.55 9.96
N PRO A 88 11.67 -10.08 10.74
CA PRO A 88 11.62 -8.81 11.49
C PRO A 88 11.47 -7.55 10.62
N ASP A 89 11.87 -7.61 9.35
CA ASP A 89 11.79 -6.48 8.40
C ASP A 89 10.65 -6.61 7.39
N HIS A 90 9.87 -7.70 7.49
CA HIS A 90 8.78 -7.96 6.57
C HIS A 90 7.51 -7.20 6.99
N PRO A 91 6.76 -6.55 6.07
CA PRO A 91 5.54 -5.82 6.43
C PRO A 91 4.51 -6.65 7.21
N LEU A 92 4.41 -7.96 6.94
CA LEU A 92 3.52 -8.85 7.69
C LEU A 92 3.96 -9.07 9.15
N ALA A 93 5.24 -8.91 9.49
CA ALA A 93 5.66 -8.88 10.88
C ALA A 93 5.04 -7.70 11.62
N GLY A 94 5.03 -6.51 11.00
CA GLY A 94 4.31 -5.36 11.55
C GLY A 94 2.81 -5.59 11.71
N VAL A 95 2.19 -6.37 10.83
CA VAL A 95 0.78 -6.78 10.99
C VAL A 95 0.61 -7.75 12.16
N ALA A 96 1.53 -8.70 12.33
CA ALA A 96 1.54 -9.62 13.47
C ALA A 96 1.69 -8.85 14.80
N ASP A 97 2.64 -7.90 14.86
CA ASP A 97 2.83 -7.05 16.04
C ASP A 97 1.60 -6.20 16.34
N LEU A 98 0.94 -5.65 15.31
CA LEU A 98 -0.31 -4.90 15.46
C LEU A 98 -1.42 -5.77 16.06
N GLN A 99 -1.59 -7.01 15.58
CA GLN A 99 -2.59 -7.95 16.11
C GLN A 99 -2.29 -8.34 17.56
N MET A 100 -1.03 -8.58 17.90
CA MET A 100 -0.61 -8.85 19.27
C MET A 100 -0.83 -7.65 20.18
N ALA A 101 -0.53 -6.44 19.70
CA ALA A 101 -0.78 -5.20 20.42
C ALA A 101 -2.27 -4.99 20.70
N ASP A 102 -3.14 -5.21 19.71
CA ASP A 102 -4.60 -5.16 19.86
C ASP A 102 -5.07 -6.19 20.92
N THR A 103 -4.51 -7.40 20.90
CA THR A 103 -4.84 -8.44 21.87
C THR A 103 -4.41 -8.05 23.28
N ALA A 104 -3.19 -7.53 23.42
CA ALA A 104 -2.67 -7.05 24.71
C ALA A 104 -3.47 -5.85 25.25
N TYR A 105 -3.87 -4.93 24.36
CA TYR A 105 -4.74 -3.80 24.72
C TYR A 105 -6.08 -4.28 25.28
N ASN A 106 -6.75 -5.21 24.58
CA ASN A 106 -8.02 -5.78 25.00
C ASN A 106 -7.91 -6.59 26.31
N ALA A 107 -6.74 -7.13 26.59
CA ALA A 107 -6.42 -7.82 27.85
C ALA A 107 -6.00 -6.86 28.99
N GLY A 108 -5.99 -5.54 28.76
CA GLY A 108 -5.57 -4.54 29.75
C GLY A 108 -4.05 -4.50 29.99
N GLN A 109 -3.26 -5.17 29.16
CA GLN A 109 -1.80 -5.25 29.26
C GLN A 109 -1.15 -4.02 28.59
N SER A 110 -1.37 -2.84 29.16
CA SER A 110 -1.03 -1.56 28.52
C SER A 110 0.43 -1.46 28.08
N SER A 111 1.39 -1.88 28.93
CA SER A 111 2.82 -1.81 28.57
C SER A 111 3.18 -2.70 27.38
N ALA A 112 2.63 -3.91 27.33
CA ALA A 112 2.83 -4.84 26.22
C ALA A 112 2.16 -4.32 24.94
N ALA A 113 0.95 -3.77 25.06
CA ALA A 113 0.24 -3.17 23.94
C ALA A 113 1.03 -1.98 23.34
N LEU A 114 1.53 -1.08 24.18
CA LEU A 114 2.32 0.07 23.71
C LEU A 114 3.58 -0.38 22.98
N ALA A 115 4.33 -1.33 23.55
CA ALA A 115 5.52 -1.89 22.92
C ALA A 115 5.19 -2.54 21.55
N GLY A 116 4.11 -3.31 21.49
CA GLY A 116 3.66 -3.95 20.23
C GLY A 116 3.26 -2.93 19.16
N TYR A 117 2.51 -1.89 19.51
CA TYR A 117 2.18 -0.83 18.56
C TYR A 117 3.42 -0.08 18.07
N GLN A 118 4.40 0.18 18.94
CA GLN A 118 5.65 0.84 18.55
C GLN A 118 6.46 -0.04 17.59
N GLU A 119 6.53 -1.34 17.85
CA GLU A 119 7.21 -2.27 16.96
C GLU A 119 6.49 -2.38 15.60
N ALA A 120 5.16 -2.49 15.61
CA ALA A 120 4.36 -2.45 14.38
C ALA A 120 4.65 -1.19 13.56
N LEU A 121 4.69 -0.01 14.19
CA LEU A 121 4.97 1.26 13.52
C LEU A 121 6.35 1.32 12.85
N ARG A 122 7.32 0.60 13.39
CA ARG A 122 8.67 0.52 12.82
C ARG A 122 8.69 -0.20 11.46
N VAL A 123 7.87 -1.23 11.33
CA VAL A 123 7.91 -2.18 10.20
C VAL A 123 6.81 -1.93 9.17
N LEU A 124 5.61 -1.54 9.61
CA LEU A 124 4.47 -1.28 8.74
C LEU A 124 4.81 -0.26 7.66
N LYS A 125 4.40 -0.53 6.43
CA LYS A 125 4.55 0.38 5.28
C LYS A 125 3.22 1.01 4.88
N ASP A 126 2.13 0.27 5.04
CA ASP A 126 0.78 0.73 4.68
C ASP A 126 0.33 1.89 5.57
N PRO A 127 -0.09 3.04 4.99
CA PRO A 127 -0.47 4.23 5.75
C PRO A 127 -1.68 4.00 6.66
N ALA A 128 -2.65 3.20 6.25
CA ALA A 128 -3.86 2.95 7.04
C ALA A 128 -3.54 2.09 8.27
N LEU A 129 -2.68 1.06 8.10
CA LEU A 129 -2.22 0.25 9.23
C LEU A 129 -1.33 1.05 10.19
N LYS A 130 -0.48 1.95 9.68
CA LYS A 130 0.30 2.88 10.52
C LYS A 130 -0.62 3.79 11.32
N ALA A 131 -1.64 4.35 10.69
CA ALA A 131 -2.61 5.21 11.37
C ALA A 131 -3.35 4.44 12.47
N ARG A 132 -3.78 3.20 12.20
CA ARG A 132 -4.39 2.32 13.21
C ARG A 132 -3.44 2.06 14.39
N ALA A 133 -2.19 1.69 14.12
CA ALA A 133 -1.19 1.48 15.18
C ALA A 133 -0.92 2.76 15.97
N THR A 134 -0.91 3.93 15.32
CA THR A 134 -0.76 5.23 15.98
C THR A 134 -1.93 5.55 16.89
N ILE A 135 -3.17 5.30 16.45
CA ILE A 135 -4.36 5.47 17.28
C ILE A 135 -4.31 4.54 18.49
N GLY A 136 -3.98 3.25 18.26
CA GLY A 136 -3.84 2.28 19.35
C GLY A 136 -2.80 2.70 20.39
N ALA A 137 -1.60 3.07 19.94
CA ALA A 137 -0.54 3.57 20.80
C ALA A 137 -0.97 4.82 21.61
N ALA A 138 -1.64 5.77 20.95
CA ALA A 138 -2.14 6.98 21.58
C ALA A 138 -3.18 6.68 22.66
N MET A 139 -4.10 5.74 22.39
CA MET A 139 -5.10 5.33 23.38
C MET A 139 -4.46 4.64 24.59
N VAL A 140 -3.45 3.81 24.37
CA VAL A 140 -2.67 3.19 25.47
C VAL A 140 -1.94 4.26 26.29
N GLN A 141 -1.28 5.22 25.64
CA GLN A 141 -0.61 6.34 26.31
C GLN A 141 -1.56 7.14 27.19
N ILE A 142 -2.75 7.47 26.67
CA ILE A 142 -3.80 8.15 27.45
C ILE A 142 -4.19 7.31 28.67
N GLY A 143 -4.39 6.00 28.50
CA GLY A 143 -4.71 5.07 29.59
C GLY A 143 -3.61 4.95 30.64
N LEU A 144 -2.34 5.15 30.26
CA LEU A 144 -1.18 5.19 31.16
C LEU A 144 -0.96 6.56 31.83
N GLY A 145 -1.85 7.54 31.58
CA GLY A 145 -1.71 8.89 32.11
C GLY A 145 -0.83 9.82 31.27
N GLN A 146 -0.26 9.33 30.17
CA GLN A 146 0.52 10.13 29.20
C GLN A 146 -0.42 10.86 28.23
N THR A 147 -1.38 11.57 28.78
CA THR A 147 -2.50 12.17 28.03
C THR A 147 -2.02 13.19 27.00
N ALA A 148 -0.97 13.96 27.32
CA ALA A 148 -0.42 14.97 26.43
C ALA A 148 0.15 14.33 25.13
N ASP A 149 0.93 13.26 25.26
CA ASP A 149 1.57 12.59 24.14
C ASP A 149 0.54 11.86 23.26
N GLY A 150 -0.39 11.13 23.90
CA GLY A 150 -1.47 10.44 23.20
C GLY A 150 -2.39 11.41 22.44
N SER A 151 -2.81 12.50 23.08
CA SER A 151 -3.68 13.50 22.43
C SER A 151 -2.94 14.26 21.32
N ALA A 152 -1.62 14.54 21.46
CA ALA A 152 -0.83 15.13 20.40
C ALA A 152 -0.76 14.22 19.16
N SER A 153 -0.58 12.91 19.36
CA SER A 153 -0.58 11.92 18.27
C SER A 153 -1.92 11.85 17.55
N LEU A 154 -3.03 11.83 18.28
CA LEU A 154 -4.38 11.87 17.70
C LEU A 154 -4.63 13.18 16.95
N ARG A 155 -4.19 14.33 17.52
CA ARG A 155 -4.33 15.64 16.88
C ARG A 155 -3.59 15.67 15.54
N LYS A 156 -2.38 15.15 15.49
CA LYS A 156 -1.60 15.06 14.26
C LYS A 156 -2.33 14.25 13.18
N LEU A 157 -2.97 13.13 13.53
CA LEU A 157 -3.77 12.34 12.58
C LEU A 157 -5.02 13.09 12.12
N LEU A 158 -5.74 13.76 13.00
CA LEU A 158 -6.93 14.53 12.68
C LEU A 158 -6.62 15.66 11.69
N ASP A 159 -5.49 16.34 11.88
CA ASP A 159 -5.12 17.53 11.11
C ASP A 159 -4.40 17.18 9.78
N ASP A 160 -3.88 15.95 9.62
CA ASP A 160 -3.19 15.51 8.42
C ASP A 160 -4.17 15.22 7.27
N SER A 161 -4.23 16.13 6.30
CA SER A 161 -5.08 16.01 5.11
C SER A 161 -4.72 14.84 4.18
N ASN A 162 -3.52 14.26 4.32
CA ASN A 162 -3.11 13.08 3.53
C ASN A 162 -3.68 11.77 4.10
N GLN A 163 -4.21 11.79 5.32
CA GLN A 163 -4.88 10.64 5.90
C GLN A 163 -6.29 10.47 5.34
N LEU A 164 -6.74 9.22 5.31
CA LEU A 164 -8.11 8.91 4.92
C LEU A 164 -9.12 9.63 5.83
N PRO A 165 -10.24 10.15 5.28
CA PRO A 165 -11.26 10.83 6.07
C PRO A 165 -11.73 10.03 7.28
N VAL A 166 -11.90 8.71 7.13
CA VAL A 166 -12.33 7.80 8.21
C VAL A 166 -11.30 7.74 9.35
N VAL A 167 -10.00 7.72 9.04
CA VAL A 167 -8.91 7.73 10.03
C VAL A 167 -8.89 9.05 10.81
N ARG A 168 -9.01 10.16 10.09
CA ARG A 168 -9.09 11.50 10.68
C ARG A 168 -10.30 11.62 11.60
N ALA A 169 -11.44 11.10 11.16
CA ALA A 169 -12.68 11.13 11.94
C ALA A 169 -12.58 10.24 13.20
N GLU A 170 -11.93 9.09 13.12
CA GLU A 170 -11.66 8.23 14.27
C GLU A 170 -10.76 8.93 15.29
N ALA A 171 -9.63 9.50 14.86
CA ALA A 171 -8.75 10.26 15.74
C ALA A 171 -9.47 11.45 16.41
N GLY A 172 -10.30 12.16 15.65
CA GLY A 172 -11.14 13.24 16.17
C GLY A 172 -12.16 12.76 17.18
N TYR A 173 -12.81 11.63 16.95
CA TYR A 173 -13.72 11.03 17.92
C TYR A 173 -13.03 10.72 19.25
N GLN A 174 -11.84 10.11 19.22
CA GLN A 174 -11.09 9.80 20.44
C GLN A 174 -10.72 11.07 21.22
N LEU A 175 -10.31 12.13 20.51
CA LEU A 175 -10.04 13.43 21.12
C LEU A 175 -11.31 14.05 21.73
N ALA A 176 -12.44 13.98 21.03
CA ALA A 176 -13.71 14.48 21.52
C ALA A 176 -14.19 13.72 22.76
N ALA A 177 -14.02 12.38 22.79
CA ALA A 177 -14.32 11.56 23.94
C ALA A 177 -13.46 11.93 25.17
N LEU A 178 -12.17 12.16 24.93
CA LEU A 178 -11.25 12.64 25.97
C LEU A 178 -11.68 14.02 26.50
N ALA A 179 -11.98 14.97 25.61
CA ALA A 179 -12.46 16.31 25.99
C ALA A 179 -13.80 16.25 26.74
N ALA A 180 -14.72 15.37 26.32
CA ALA A 180 -16.00 15.17 26.98
C ALA A 180 -15.80 14.64 28.41
N SER A 181 -14.90 13.66 28.62
CA SER A 181 -14.58 13.13 29.95
C SER A 181 -13.95 14.18 30.86
N ALA A 182 -13.24 15.15 30.29
CA ALA A 182 -12.66 16.30 30.99
C ALA A 182 -13.66 17.48 31.18
N GLY A 183 -14.90 17.36 30.71
CA GLY A 183 -15.91 18.42 30.76
C GLY A 183 -15.70 19.60 29.81
N GLN A 184 -14.81 19.46 28.85
CA GLN A 184 -14.40 20.51 27.90
C GLN A 184 -15.37 20.59 26.71
N ARG A 185 -16.57 21.07 26.94
CA ARG A 185 -17.65 21.10 25.94
C ARG A 185 -17.32 21.90 24.69
N ASP A 186 -16.62 23.01 24.83
CA ASP A 186 -16.23 23.85 23.69
C ASP A 186 -15.28 23.12 22.75
N GLU A 187 -14.36 22.33 23.31
CA GLU A 187 -13.45 21.50 22.53
C GLU A 187 -14.20 20.37 21.79
N VAL A 188 -15.17 19.73 22.45
CA VAL A 188 -16.03 18.73 21.79
C VAL A 188 -16.76 19.33 20.60
N GLN A 189 -17.36 20.51 20.77
CA GLN A 189 -18.08 21.20 19.69
C GLN A 189 -17.14 21.61 18.54
N ARG A 190 -15.93 22.07 18.88
CA ARG A 190 -14.90 22.42 17.87
C ARG A 190 -14.49 21.22 17.03
N ILE A 191 -14.22 20.09 17.68
CA ILE A 191 -13.87 18.84 16.99
C ILE A 191 -15.06 18.35 16.17
N GLN A 192 -16.28 18.40 16.70
CA GLN A 192 -17.49 18.03 15.95
C GLN A 192 -17.65 18.85 14.67
N ALA A 193 -17.48 20.17 14.74
CA ALA A 193 -17.53 21.02 13.56
C ALA A 193 -16.45 20.64 12.53
N GLN A 194 -15.26 20.31 12.99
CA GLN A 194 -14.16 19.84 12.13
C GLN A 194 -14.51 18.49 11.45
N LEU A 195 -15.09 17.54 12.19
CA LEU A 195 -15.45 16.23 11.66
C LEU A 195 -16.57 16.31 10.61
N ILE A 196 -17.53 17.23 10.77
CA ILE A 196 -18.56 17.49 9.76
C ILE A 196 -17.94 17.93 8.43
N GLN A 197 -16.83 18.67 8.45
CA GLN A 197 -16.13 19.07 7.24
C GLN A 197 -15.31 17.93 6.62
N ILE A 198 -14.85 16.98 7.42
CA ILE A 198 -14.01 15.86 6.98
C ILE A 198 -14.87 14.72 6.42
N ASP A 199 -15.90 14.30 7.17
CA ASP A 199 -16.74 13.14 6.84
C ASP A 199 -18.11 13.29 7.53
N LYS A 200 -18.99 14.11 6.94
CA LYS A 200 -20.30 14.47 7.50
C LYS A 200 -21.16 13.25 7.84
N ASP A 201 -21.14 12.24 6.96
CA ASP A 201 -22.02 11.07 7.08
C ASP A 201 -21.32 9.86 7.72
N GLY A 202 -20.06 9.98 8.08
CA GLY A 202 -19.27 8.95 8.70
C GLY A 202 -19.75 8.51 10.07
N ALA A 203 -19.50 7.25 10.39
CA ALA A 203 -19.91 6.68 11.68
C ALA A 203 -19.29 7.40 12.88
N TRP A 204 -18.00 7.77 12.78
CA TRP A 204 -17.29 8.46 13.84
C TRP A 204 -17.84 9.87 14.09
N THR A 205 -18.15 10.60 13.01
CA THR A 205 -18.79 11.92 13.10
C THR A 205 -20.16 11.82 13.79
N LYS A 206 -20.97 10.83 13.42
CA LYS A 206 -22.26 10.59 14.08
C LYS A 206 -22.10 10.25 15.56
N ASN A 207 -21.08 9.47 15.92
CA ASN A 207 -20.82 9.10 17.31
C ASN A 207 -20.42 10.32 18.17
N VAL A 208 -19.74 11.34 17.64
CA VAL A 208 -19.41 12.56 18.38
C VAL A 208 -20.66 13.31 18.85
N PHE A 209 -21.76 13.28 18.09
CA PHE A 209 -23.02 13.91 18.52
C PHE A 209 -23.56 13.31 19.83
N SER A 210 -23.35 12.02 20.06
CA SER A 210 -23.79 11.38 21.31
C SER A 210 -23.03 11.89 22.55
N LEU A 211 -21.77 12.35 22.35
CA LEU A 211 -20.95 12.91 23.44
C LEU A 211 -21.46 14.27 23.92
N THR A 212 -22.14 15.02 23.05
CA THR A 212 -22.69 16.34 23.37
C THR A 212 -24.04 16.27 24.08
N VAL A 213 -24.76 15.16 23.94
CA VAL A 213 -26.13 14.96 24.48
C VAL A 213 -26.12 14.29 25.87
N ALA A 214 -25.02 13.57 26.20
CA ALA A 214 -24.95 12.88 27.49
C ALA A 214 -24.90 13.88 28.67
N PRO A 215 -25.81 13.80 29.66
CA PRO A 215 -25.68 14.57 30.90
C PRO A 215 -24.37 14.15 31.59
N SER A 216 -23.63 15.13 32.11
CA SER A 216 -22.40 14.93 32.88
C SER A 216 -22.69 14.10 34.14
N ASN A 217 -22.71 12.78 34.02
CA ASN A 217 -22.70 11.91 35.20
C ASN A 217 -21.22 11.71 35.59
N ASN A 218 -20.80 12.44 36.61
CA ASN A 218 -19.44 12.42 37.19
C ASN A 218 -19.06 11.08 37.85
N ASN A 219 -19.65 9.94 37.44
CA ASN A 219 -19.40 8.61 38.03
C ASN A 219 -19.25 7.50 36.97
N ALA A 220 -18.74 7.78 35.81
CA ALA A 220 -18.36 6.71 34.88
C ALA A 220 -16.85 6.56 34.88
N THR A 221 -16.36 5.55 35.62
CA THR A 221 -15.08 4.91 35.34
C THR A 221 -15.15 4.55 33.86
N ALA A 222 -14.30 5.21 33.01
CA ALA A 222 -14.28 5.01 31.58
C ALA A 222 -13.88 3.56 31.27
N ALA A 223 -14.89 2.73 31.04
CA ALA A 223 -14.65 1.49 30.32
C ALA A 223 -14.31 1.88 28.87
N PRO A 224 -13.25 1.32 28.29
CA PRO A 224 -12.91 1.59 26.90
C PRO A 224 -14.12 1.23 26.02
N PRO A 225 -14.47 2.04 25.01
CA PRO A 225 -15.54 1.72 24.08
C PRO A 225 -15.24 0.38 23.43
N ALA A 226 -16.20 -0.54 23.49
CA ALA A 226 -16.12 -1.81 22.82
C ALA A 226 -15.76 -1.58 21.35
N SER A 227 -14.72 -2.25 20.89
CA SER A 227 -14.33 -2.26 19.47
C SER A 227 -15.57 -2.54 18.62
N PRO A 228 -15.79 -1.83 17.51
CA PRO A 228 -16.89 -2.12 16.61
C PRO A 228 -16.83 -3.59 16.22
N ASP A 229 -18.00 -4.20 16.27
CA ASP A 229 -18.31 -5.59 15.97
C ASP A 229 -17.43 -6.14 14.84
N LYS A 230 -16.99 -7.39 15.02
CA LYS A 230 -16.17 -8.14 14.09
C LYS A 230 -16.89 -8.32 12.75
N SER A 231 -16.95 -7.28 11.95
CA SER A 231 -17.20 -7.44 10.52
C SER A 231 -15.91 -8.02 9.92
N GLY A 232 -15.80 -9.33 10.04
CA GLY A 232 -14.74 -10.09 9.44
C GLY A 232 -14.64 -9.76 7.96
N ILE A 233 -13.50 -9.22 7.55
CA ILE A 233 -13.11 -9.22 6.16
C ILE A 233 -12.84 -10.68 5.81
N SER A 234 -13.90 -11.37 5.36
CA SER A 234 -13.79 -12.71 4.82
C SER A 234 -13.13 -12.63 3.44
N PHE A 235 -11.84 -12.93 3.37
CA PHE A 235 -11.18 -13.19 2.11
C PHE A 235 -11.71 -14.50 1.56
N LYS A 236 -12.67 -14.42 0.62
CA LYS A 236 -13.14 -15.56 -0.15
C LYS A 236 -11.99 -16.01 -1.07
N SER A 237 -11.27 -17.06 -0.67
CA SER A 237 -10.33 -17.77 -1.53
C SER A 237 -11.11 -18.33 -2.74
N THR A 238 -10.91 -17.74 -3.91
CA THR A 238 -11.35 -18.33 -5.18
C THR A 238 -10.26 -19.30 -5.61
N GLY A 239 -10.34 -20.52 -5.11
CA GLY A 239 -9.59 -21.64 -5.65
C GLY A 239 -10.15 -22.05 -7.01
N LYS A 240 -9.29 -22.05 -8.04
CA LYS A 240 -9.36 -22.97 -9.18
C LYS A 240 -7.95 -23.22 -9.69
#